data_c5898291ac71ebe315c57ae1e804838b
#
_entry.id   c5898291ac71ebe315c57ae1e804838b
#
_cell.length_a   1.000
_cell.length_b   1.000
_cell.length_c   1.000
_cell.angle_alpha   90.00
_cell.angle_beta   90.00
_cell.angle_gamma   90.00
#
_symmetry.space_group_name_H-M   'P 1'
#
loop_
_entity.id
_entity.type
_entity.pdbx_description
1 polymer ?
#
loop_
_entity_poly.entity_id
_entity_poly.type
_entity_poly.pdbx_seq_one_letter_code
_entity_poly.pdbx_strand_id
1 'polypeptide(L)'
;ARRGFSIGISDMDLPLETQDEIRATVKKSEDEALKIIDEFYAGKLDALPGRSVAETLELNVLGALNKARNKSGDIAMKQVQNSAAITMARSGARGNPLNIAQMTAVVGQQALRGKRIESGFKNRTMSYFGNKDLSPKARGFVKNNFKSGLPPAEFFFGAMTGRDALMDTALWTPKSGYLYRRLSNALQDLKVEYDGTVRDASSRIVQFSYGEDGLDVSKTKNGVVDVKSVIQNVIGASKWKQNTQK
;
A
#
# COMPACT_ATOMS: atom_id res chain seq x y z
N ALA A 1 5.11 -15.81 22.99
CA ALA A 1 6.25 -15.26 23.73
C ALA A 1 7.16 -16.32 24.37
N ARG A 2 6.71 -17.57 24.54
CA ARG A 2 7.52 -18.63 25.17
C ARG A 2 8.41 -19.43 24.20
N ARG A 3 8.17 -19.34 22.89
CA ARG A 3 8.95 -20.01 21.85
C ARG A 3 9.36 -19.00 20.80
N GLY A 4 10.66 -18.92 20.54
CA GLY A 4 11.22 -18.26 19.37
C GLY A 4 11.41 -19.26 18.25
N PHE A 5 11.55 -18.77 17.02
CA PHE A 5 12.01 -19.57 15.89
C PHE A 5 12.96 -18.76 15.04
N SER A 6 13.88 -19.45 14.42
CA SER A 6 14.84 -18.87 13.48
C SER A 6 14.32 -19.05 12.05
N ILE A 7 14.72 -18.14 11.16
CA ILE A 7 14.48 -18.21 9.73
C ILE A 7 15.85 -18.35 9.06
N GLY A 8 16.06 -19.47 8.39
CA GLY A 8 17.25 -19.72 7.58
C GLY A 8 17.01 -19.36 6.11
N ILE A 9 18.09 -19.25 5.34
CA ILE A 9 18.02 -19.02 3.89
C ILE A 9 17.29 -20.16 3.19
N SER A 10 17.48 -21.41 3.66
CA SER A 10 16.82 -22.61 3.14
C SER A 10 15.30 -22.61 3.33
N ASP A 11 14.78 -21.91 4.33
CA ASP A 11 13.34 -21.80 4.54
C ASP A 11 12.63 -21.02 3.43
N MET A 12 13.42 -20.32 2.60
CA MET A 12 12.96 -19.55 1.44
C MET A 12 13.28 -20.27 0.12
N ASP A 13 13.55 -21.57 0.16
CA ASP A 13 13.78 -22.37 -1.05
C ASP A 13 12.46 -22.67 -1.76
N LEU A 14 12.47 -22.49 -3.08
CA LEU A 14 11.37 -22.89 -3.96
C LEU A 14 11.84 -24.04 -4.86
N PRO A 15 10.97 -25.00 -5.17
CA PRO A 15 11.23 -26.01 -6.20
C PRO A 15 11.59 -25.37 -7.53
N LEU A 16 12.42 -26.01 -8.33
CA LEU A 16 12.84 -25.50 -9.65
C LEU A 16 11.66 -25.23 -10.58
N GLU A 17 10.68 -26.13 -10.61
CA GLU A 17 9.47 -25.99 -11.41
C GLU A 17 8.71 -24.68 -11.07
N THR A 18 8.60 -24.38 -9.78
CA THR A 18 7.95 -23.15 -9.30
C THR A 18 8.75 -21.91 -9.68
N GLN A 19 10.08 -21.98 -9.63
CA GLN A 19 10.93 -20.86 -10.07
C GLN A 19 10.75 -20.57 -11.57
N ASP A 20 10.63 -21.62 -12.38
CA ASP A 20 10.42 -21.48 -13.83
C ASP A 20 9.03 -20.92 -14.14
N GLU A 21 8.00 -21.34 -13.39
CA GLU A 21 6.65 -20.78 -13.50
C GLU A 21 6.64 -19.27 -13.15
N ILE A 22 7.35 -18.89 -12.09
CA ILE A 22 7.51 -17.48 -11.68
C ILE A 22 8.22 -16.69 -12.79
N ARG A 23 9.33 -17.21 -13.33
CA ARG A 23 10.07 -16.58 -14.42
C ARG A 23 9.22 -16.38 -15.66
N ALA A 24 8.42 -17.38 -16.02
CA ALA A 24 7.49 -17.30 -17.14
C ALA A 24 6.41 -16.23 -16.91
N THR A 25 5.86 -16.17 -15.71
CA THR A 25 4.86 -15.16 -15.33
C THR A 25 5.43 -13.74 -15.38
N VAL A 26 6.64 -13.55 -14.86
CA VAL A 26 7.33 -12.25 -14.90
C VAL A 26 7.61 -11.83 -16.31
N LYS A 27 8.15 -12.73 -17.16
CA LYS A 27 8.44 -12.46 -18.57
C LYS A 27 7.17 -12.06 -19.34
N LYS A 28 6.08 -12.81 -19.14
CA LYS A 28 4.79 -12.48 -19.78
C LYS A 28 4.31 -11.08 -19.45
N SER A 29 4.48 -10.65 -18.20
CA SER A 29 4.06 -9.30 -17.77
C SER A 29 5.04 -8.21 -18.24
N GLU A 30 6.33 -8.52 -18.39
CA GLU A 30 7.28 -7.62 -19.05
C GLU A 30 6.88 -7.42 -20.51
N ASP A 31 6.53 -8.50 -21.23
CA ASP A 31 6.09 -8.43 -22.63
C ASP A 31 4.77 -7.66 -22.77
N GLU A 32 3.82 -7.83 -21.83
CA GLU A 32 2.59 -7.04 -21.78
C GLU A 32 2.91 -5.54 -21.57
N ALA A 33 3.83 -5.21 -20.69
CA ALA A 33 4.24 -3.83 -20.43
C ALA A 33 4.94 -3.20 -21.65
N LEU A 34 5.78 -3.96 -22.38
CA LEU A 34 6.44 -3.51 -23.60
C LEU A 34 5.42 -3.24 -24.71
N LYS A 35 4.39 -4.09 -24.88
CA LYS A 35 3.30 -3.84 -25.84
C LYS A 35 2.57 -2.53 -25.56
N ILE A 36 2.26 -2.23 -24.31
CA ILE A 36 1.61 -0.96 -23.93
C ILE A 36 2.51 0.23 -24.29
N ILE A 37 3.83 0.09 -24.12
CA ILE A 37 4.80 1.12 -24.48
C ILE A 37 4.87 1.30 -26.01
N ASP A 38 4.84 0.21 -26.76
CA ASP A 38 4.84 0.24 -28.22
C ASP A 38 3.54 0.88 -28.77
N GLU A 39 2.39 0.58 -28.15
CA GLU A 39 1.10 1.23 -28.47
C GLU A 39 1.14 2.74 -28.21
N PHE A 40 1.81 3.16 -27.14
CA PHE A 40 2.03 4.58 -26.85
C PHE A 40 2.90 5.26 -27.92
N TYR A 41 4.02 4.64 -28.31
CA TYR A 41 4.87 5.17 -29.37
C TYR A 41 4.18 5.19 -30.74
N ALA A 42 3.28 4.25 -30.99
CA ALA A 42 2.44 4.20 -32.19
C ALA A 42 1.26 5.20 -32.16
N GLY A 43 1.05 5.92 -31.05
CA GLY A 43 -0.06 6.86 -30.89
C GLY A 43 -1.45 6.20 -30.81
N LYS A 44 -1.51 4.91 -30.47
CA LYS A 44 -2.75 4.13 -30.37
C LYS A 44 -3.34 4.06 -28.96
N LEU A 45 -2.62 4.60 -27.97
CA LEU A 45 -3.05 4.56 -26.58
C LEU A 45 -4.07 5.68 -26.32
N ASP A 46 -5.29 5.30 -25.96
CA ASP A 46 -6.34 6.24 -25.56
C ASP A 46 -6.14 6.72 -24.12
N ALA A 47 -6.34 8.01 -23.89
CA ALA A 47 -6.25 8.58 -22.55
C ALA A 47 -7.44 8.18 -21.70
N LEU A 48 -7.18 7.80 -20.44
CA LEU A 48 -8.24 7.60 -19.45
C LEU A 48 -8.95 8.94 -19.13
N PRO A 49 -10.26 8.92 -18.81
CA PRO A 49 -11.00 10.12 -18.49
C PRO A 49 -10.33 10.96 -17.40
N GLY A 50 -10.08 12.24 -17.69
CA GLY A 50 -9.45 13.18 -16.76
C GLY A 50 -7.92 13.05 -16.60
N ARG A 51 -7.23 12.28 -17.46
CA ARG A 51 -5.77 12.07 -17.42
C ARG A 51 -5.12 12.32 -18.77
N SER A 52 -3.84 12.63 -18.73
CA SER A 52 -3.02 12.70 -19.95
C SER A 52 -2.67 11.29 -20.47
N VAL A 53 -2.32 11.19 -21.76
CA VAL A 53 -1.88 9.91 -22.36
C VAL A 53 -0.63 9.38 -21.64
N ALA A 54 0.29 10.25 -21.23
CA ALA A 54 1.49 9.86 -20.50
C ALA A 54 1.16 9.29 -19.10
N GLU A 55 0.21 9.88 -18.38
CA GLU A 55 -0.26 9.35 -17.10
C GLU A 55 -0.99 8.04 -17.24
N THR A 56 -1.76 7.87 -18.31
CA THR A 56 -2.43 6.61 -18.65
C THR A 56 -1.43 5.51 -18.93
N LEU A 57 -0.38 5.79 -19.71
CA LEU A 57 0.72 4.87 -19.94
C LEU A 57 1.34 4.39 -18.62
N GLU A 58 1.72 5.32 -17.75
CA GLU A 58 2.36 4.99 -16.46
C GLU A 58 1.47 4.10 -15.59
N LEU A 59 0.17 4.38 -15.53
CA LEU A 59 -0.78 3.55 -14.78
C LEU A 59 -0.93 2.15 -15.34
N ASN A 60 -1.07 2.02 -16.66
CA ASN A 60 -1.25 0.73 -17.31
C ASN A 60 0.00 -0.14 -17.14
N VAL A 61 1.18 0.43 -17.33
CA VAL A 61 2.45 -0.28 -17.13
C VAL A 61 2.63 -0.67 -15.66
N LEU A 62 2.38 0.24 -14.72
CA LEU A 62 2.40 -0.07 -13.28
C LEU A 62 1.41 -1.19 -12.93
N GLY A 63 0.21 -1.15 -13.49
CA GLY A 63 -0.81 -2.18 -13.31
C GLY A 63 -0.34 -3.56 -13.77
N ALA A 64 0.24 -3.67 -14.98
CA ALA A 64 0.79 -4.90 -15.54
C ALA A 64 1.91 -5.47 -14.66
N LEU A 65 2.88 -4.62 -14.25
CA LEU A 65 4.03 -5.04 -13.44
C LEU A 65 3.65 -5.39 -12.00
N ASN A 66 2.70 -4.69 -11.40
CA ASN A 66 2.19 -5.05 -10.07
C ASN A 66 1.41 -6.36 -10.08
N LYS A 67 0.66 -6.63 -11.16
CA LYS A 67 -0.03 -7.90 -11.37
C LYS A 67 0.96 -9.07 -11.45
N ALA A 68 2.11 -8.88 -12.10
CA ALA A 68 3.20 -9.85 -12.12
C ALA A 68 3.68 -10.19 -10.72
N ARG A 69 4.00 -9.17 -9.90
CA ARG A 69 4.47 -9.34 -8.53
C ARG A 69 3.45 -10.09 -7.67
N ASN A 70 2.19 -9.71 -7.76
CA ASN A 70 1.13 -10.33 -6.95
C ASN A 70 0.93 -11.80 -7.34
N LYS A 71 0.82 -12.11 -8.64
CA LYS A 71 0.69 -13.50 -9.12
C LYS A 71 1.89 -14.36 -8.75
N SER A 72 3.11 -13.85 -8.93
CA SER A 72 4.32 -14.55 -8.53
C SER A 72 4.38 -14.78 -7.01
N GLY A 73 3.89 -13.82 -6.23
CA GLY A 73 3.75 -13.96 -4.78
C GLY A 73 2.77 -15.05 -4.39
N ASP A 74 1.62 -15.12 -5.05
CA ASP A 74 0.61 -16.16 -4.79
C ASP A 74 1.13 -17.56 -5.10
N ILE A 75 1.90 -17.72 -6.21
CA ILE A 75 2.55 -18.98 -6.57
C ILE A 75 3.55 -19.38 -5.49
N ALA A 76 4.42 -18.46 -5.07
CA ALA A 76 5.42 -18.71 -4.02
C ALA A 76 4.77 -19.09 -2.69
N MET A 77 3.71 -18.38 -2.27
CA MET A 77 3.00 -18.61 -1.01
C MET A 77 2.31 -19.98 -0.93
N LYS A 78 1.95 -20.58 -2.07
CA LYS A 78 1.38 -21.94 -2.10
C LYS A 78 2.44 -23.01 -1.84
N GLN A 79 3.67 -22.80 -2.26
CA GLN A 79 4.75 -23.79 -2.21
C GLN A 79 5.55 -23.73 -0.89
N VAL A 80 5.73 -22.56 -0.30
CA VAL A 80 6.46 -22.40 0.97
C VAL A 80 5.51 -22.68 2.16
N GLN A 81 4.91 -23.87 2.24
CA GLN A 81 3.81 -24.13 3.19
C GLN A 81 4.21 -24.25 4.66
N ASN A 82 5.42 -24.62 5.00
CA ASN A 82 5.83 -24.97 6.38
C ASN A 82 6.92 -24.05 6.97
N SER A 83 7.10 -22.85 6.45
CA SER A 83 8.08 -21.90 6.97
C SER A 83 7.53 -21.13 8.18
N ALA A 84 8.40 -20.90 9.18
CA ALA A 84 8.12 -20.03 10.31
C ALA A 84 7.70 -18.60 9.86
N ALA A 85 8.31 -18.09 8.79
CA ALA A 85 8.00 -16.80 8.20
C ALA A 85 6.55 -16.73 7.69
N ILE A 86 6.05 -17.77 7.02
CA ILE A 86 4.67 -17.85 6.56
C ILE A 86 3.71 -17.94 7.74
N THR A 87 4.04 -18.74 8.75
CA THR A 87 3.22 -18.84 9.95
C THR A 87 3.06 -17.47 10.62
N MET A 88 4.15 -16.69 10.74
CA MET A 88 4.10 -15.33 11.27
C MET A 88 3.27 -14.38 10.41
N ALA A 89 3.43 -14.44 9.08
CA ALA A 89 2.68 -13.57 8.16
C ALA A 89 1.20 -13.90 8.15
N ARG A 90 0.82 -15.19 8.16
CA ARG A 90 -0.59 -15.63 8.19
C ARG A 90 -1.27 -15.36 9.52
N SER A 91 -0.55 -15.49 10.63
CA SER A 91 -1.10 -15.18 11.97
C SER A 91 -1.24 -13.67 12.24
N GLY A 92 -0.71 -12.82 11.37
CA GLY A 92 -0.69 -11.37 11.57
C GLY A 92 0.29 -10.89 12.66
N ALA A 93 1.16 -11.78 13.16
CA ALA A 93 2.10 -11.44 14.22
C ALA A 93 3.19 -10.48 13.73
N ARG A 94 3.81 -10.81 12.60
CA ARG A 94 4.84 -9.98 11.95
C ARG A 94 5.05 -10.42 10.51
N GLY A 95 5.38 -9.46 9.65
CA GLY A 95 5.62 -9.70 8.23
C GLY A 95 4.34 -9.58 7.40
N ASN A 96 4.55 -9.56 6.09
CA ASN A 96 3.48 -9.47 5.10
C ASN A 96 3.75 -10.53 4.02
N PRO A 97 2.74 -11.16 3.43
CA PRO A 97 2.91 -12.02 2.26
C PRO A 97 3.77 -11.40 1.14
N LEU A 98 3.68 -10.08 0.97
CA LEU A 98 4.52 -9.34 0.03
C LEU A 98 6.04 -9.48 0.33
N ASN A 99 6.42 -9.47 1.60
CA ASN A 99 7.84 -9.61 1.98
C ASN A 99 8.38 -10.98 1.59
N ILE A 100 7.58 -12.03 1.77
CA ILE A 100 7.93 -13.39 1.37
C ILE A 100 8.06 -13.48 -0.15
N ALA A 101 7.11 -12.90 -0.88
CA ALA A 101 7.16 -12.81 -2.34
C ALA A 101 8.43 -12.10 -2.84
N GLN A 102 8.85 -11.02 -2.19
CA GLN A 102 10.07 -10.30 -2.54
C GLN A 102 11.35 -11.09 -2.23
N MET A 103 11.34 -11.89 -1.18
CA MET A 103 12.47 -12.76 -0.84
C MET A 103 12.61 -13.94 -1.80
N THR A 104 11.50 -14.57 -2.18
CA THR A 104 11.49 -15.86 -2.87
C THR A 104 11.16 -15.79 -4.35
N ALA A 105 10.28 -14.87 -4.76
CA ALA A 105 9.76 -14.81 -6.12
C ALA A 105 10.32 -13.62 -6.91
N VAL A 106 9.85 -12.42 -6.65
CA VAL A 106 10.22 -11.21 -7.40
C VAL A 106 10.07 -9.97 -6.52
N VAL A 107 11.05 -9.07 -6.57
CA VAL A 107 10.97 -7.79 -5.85
C VAL A 107 9.91 -6.88 -6.48
N GLY A 108 9.84 -6.85 -7.81
CA GLY A 108 8.82 -6.10 -8.55
C GLY A 108 9.19 -4.66 -8.84
N GLN A 109 8.20 -3.88 -9.27
CA GLN A 109 8.41 -2.49 -9.66
C GLN A 109 8.76 -1.62 -8.47
N GLN A 110 9.87 -0.91 -8.56
CA GLN A 110 10.26 0.13 -7.63
C GLN A 110 9.59 1.44 -8.04
N ALA A 111 9.00 2.12 -7.08
CA ALA A 111 8.27 3.35 -7.32
C ALA A 111 8.67 4.44 -6.32
N LEU A 112 8.78 5.67 -6.78
CA LEU A 112 8.98 6.85 -5.97
C LEU A 112 7.69 7.67 -5.98
N ARG A 113 7.11 7.89 -4.80
CA ARG A 113 5.85 8.66 -4.64
C ARG A 113 4.72 8.21 -5.56
N GLY A 114 4.60 6.91 -5.75
CA GLY A 114 3.55 6.30 -6.58
C GLY A 114 3.79 6.31 -8.09
N LYS A 115 4.94 6.79 -8.56
CA LYS A 115 5.35 6.79 -9.97
C LYS A 115 6.56 5.91 -10.19
N ARG A 116 6.72 5.37 -11.40
CA ARG A 116 7.97 4.70 -11.80
C ARG A 116 9.15 5.68 -11.73
N ILE A 117 10.34 5.17 -11.52
CA ILE A 117 11.53 6.01 -11.44
C ILE A 117 11.79 6.67 -12.79
N GLU A 118 11.79 7.99 -12.82
CA GLU A 118 11.92 8.77 -14.08
C GLU A 118 13.28 9.42 -14.25
N SER A 119 13.87 9.89 -13.16
CA SER A 119 15.03 10.75 -13.20
C SER A 119 16.10 10.36 -12.19
N GLY A 120 17.32 10.39 -12.62
CA GLY A 120 18.57 10.37 -11.89
C GLY A 120 19.57 11.20 -12.69
N PHE A 121 19.37 11.19 -14.02
CA PHE A 121 20.06 12.05 -14.99
C PHE A 121 19.05 12.72 -15.92
N LYS A 122 19.52 13.57 -16.82
CA LYS A 122 18.65 14.22 -17.81
C LYS A 122 17.98 13.16 -18.71
N ASN A 123 16.66 13.01 -18.58
CA ASN A 123 15.81 12.08 -19.36
C ASN A 123 16.17 10.58 -19.25
N ARG A 124 16.85 10.15 -18.20
CA ARG A 124 17.16 8.74 -17.93
C ARG A 124 17.45 8.52 -16.45
N THR A 125 17.29 7.30 -15.98
CA THR A 125 17.48 6.94 -14.57
C THR A 125 18.95 6.75 -14.21
N MET A 126 19.71 6.13 -15.09
CA MET A 126 21.16 5.92 -14.95
C MET A 126 21.86 6.14 -16.29
N SER A 127 23.17 6.39 -16.25
CA SER A 127 24.01 6.55 -17.45
C SER A 127 24.04 5.31 -18.35
N TYR A 128 23.78 4.16 -17.79
CA TYR A 128 23.74 2.85 -18.47
C TYR A 128 22.55 2.71 -19.43
N PHE A 129 21.41 3.35 -19.13
CA PHE A 129 20.21 3.27 -19.95
C PHE A 129 20.16 4.34 -21.04
N GLY A 130 19.44 4.02 -22.11
CA GLY A 130 19.19 4.96 -23.21
C GLY A 130 18.43 6.21 -22.76
N ASN A 131 18.55 7.27 -23.55
CA ASN A 131 17.81 8.50 -23.29
C ASN A 131 16.31 8.29 -23.58
N LYS A 132 15.43 8.70 -22.67
CA LYS A 132 13.97 8.52 -22.76
C LYS A 132 13.49 7.07 -22.85
N ASP A 133 14.29 6.11 -22.34
CA ASP A 133 13.90 4.71 -22.30
C ASP A 133 12.75 4.51 -21.30
N LEU A 134 11.60 4.02 -21.78
CA LEU A 134 10.40 3.74 -20.98
C LEU A 134 10.29 2.27 -20.57
N SER A 135 11.26 1.43 -20.96
CA SER A 135 11.23 0.01 -20.66
C SER A 135 11.13 -0.27 -19.15
N PRO A 136 10.49 -1.37 -18.75
CA PRO A 136 10.41 -1.74 -17.33
C PRO A 136 11.76 -1.77 -16.64
N LYS A 137 12.77 -2.35 -17.31
CA LYS A 137 14.13 -2.45 -16.79
C LYS A 137 14.79 -1.08 -16.55
N ALA A 138 14.57 -0.10 -17.44
CA ALA A 138 15.14 1.24 -17.31
C ALA A 138 14.41 2.09 -16.26
N ARG A 139 13.15 1.76 -15.97
CA ARG A 139 12.27 2.51 -15.06
C ARG A 139 12.07 1.86 -13.70
N GLY A 140 12.98 0.94 -13.30
CA GLY A 140 13.04 0.41 -11.95
C GLY A 140 12.24 -0.87 -11.70
N PHE A 141 11.98 -1.68 -12.73
CA PHE A 141 11.44 -3.02 -12.54
C PHE A 141 12.56 -3.99 -12.16
N VAL A 142 12.42 -4.61 -10.98
CA VAL A 142 13.36 -5.58 -10.41
C VAL A 142 12.75 -6.96 -10.59
N LYS A 143 13.33 -7.76 -11.50
CA LYS A 143 12.81 -9.08 -11.83
C LYS A 143 13.38 -10.21 -10.97
N ASN A 144 14.50 -9.93 -10.29
CA ASN A 144 15.11 -10.87 -9.39
C ASN A 144 14.49 -10.78 -7.98
N ASN A 145 14.82 -11.74 -7.12
CA ASN A 145 14.44 -11.77 -5.73
C ASN A 145 15.66 -11.55 -4.82
N PHE A 146 15.44 -11.27 -3.54
CA PHE A 146 16.54 -11.04 -2.60
C PHE A 146 17.37 -12.28 -2.34
N LYS A 147 16.77 -13.47 -2.43
CA LYS A 147 17.50 -14.73 -2.21
C LYS A 147 18.50 -15.03 -3.33
N SER A 148 18.11 -14.85 -4.59
CA SER A 148 18.99 -15.03 -5.75
C SER A 148 20.03 -13.94 -5.90
N GLY A 149 19.82 -12.81 -5.22
CA GLY A 149 20.64 -11.62 -5.35
C GLY A 149 20.17 -10.70 -6.48
N LEU A 150 20.58 -9.43 -6.40
CA LEU A 150 20.20 -8.39 -7.31
C LEU A 150 21.41 -7.89 -8.13
N PRO A 151 21.29 -7.76 -9.45
CA PRO A 151 22.29 -7.06 -10.24
C PRO A 151 22.46 -5.60 -9.77
N PRO A 152 23.62 -4.95 -10.01
CA PRO A 152 23.90 -3.62 -9.51
C PRO A 152 22.84 -2.56 -9.84
N ALA A 153 22.28 -2.59 -11.05
CA ALA A 153 21.22 -1.67 -11.46
C ALA A 153 19.92 -1.86 -10.66
N GLU A 154 19.49 -3.11 -10.47
CA GLU A 154 18.31 -3.43 -9.69
C GLU A 154 18.48 -3.08 -8.21
N PHE A 155 19.66 -3.36 -7.66
CA PHE A 155 20.00 -2.96 -6.30
C PHE A 155 19.95 -1.45 -6.12
N PHE A 156 20.48 -0.69 -7.09
CA PHE A 156 20.48 0.77 -7.02
C PHE A 156 19.05 1.35 -7.00
N PHE A 157 18.13 0.80 -7.79
CA PHE A 157 16.73 1.20 -7.75
C PHE A 157 16.10 0.92 -6.37
N GLY A 158 16.38 -0.23 -5.79
CA GLY A 158 15.94 -0.54 -4.43
C GLY A 158 16.51 0.42 -3.39
N ALA A 159 17.79 0.81 -3.53
CA ALA A 159 18.45 1.79 -2.65
C ALA A 159 17.80 3.18 -2.77
N MET A 160 17.44 3.62 -3.98
CA MET A 160 16.74 4.90 -4.21
C MET A 160 15.38 4.90 -3.51
N THR A 161 14.58 3.86 -3.71
CA THR A 161 13.25 3.74 -3.09
C THR A 161 13.33 3.64 -1.57
N GLY A 162 14.29 2.85 -1.06
CA GLY A 162 14.53 2.73 0.39
C GLY A 162 14.95 4.07 1.01
N ARG A 163 15.81 4.85 0.33
CA ARG A 163 16.22 6.17 0.80
C ARG A 163 15.06 7.16 0.83
N ASP A 164 14.21 7.18 -0.19
CA ASP A 164 13.02 8.03 -0.23
C ASP A 164 12.06 7.70 0.93
N ALA A 165 11.79 6.41 1.16
CA ALA A 165 10.95 5.97 2.27
C ALA A 165 11.52 6.35 3.65
N LEU A 166 12.84 6.23 3.86
CA LEU A 166 13.49 6.63 5.10
C LEU A 166 13.42 8.14 5.32
N MET A 167 13.64 8.92 4.26
CA MET A 167 13.53 10.38 4.34
C MET A 167 12.10 10.82 4.64
N ASP A 168 11.11 10.24 3.97
CA ASP A 168 9.70 10.54 4.23
C ASP A 168 9.34 10.26 5.70
N THR A 169 9.71 9.10 6.22
CA THR A 169 9.48 8.76 7.62
C THR A 169 10.13 9.78 8.56
N ALA A 170 11.39 10.13 8.31
CA ALA A 170 12.15 11.07 9.14
C ALA A 170 11.60 12.50 9.09
N LEU A 171 11.06 12.94 7.95
CA LEU A 171 10.52 14.30 7.78
C LEU A 171 9.08 14.43 8.28
N TRP A 172 8.24 13.43 8.04
CA TRP A 172 6.83 13.48 8.43
C TRP A 172 6.60 13.29 9.92
N THR A 173 7.43 12.53 10.61
CA THR A 173 7.31 12.30 12.06
C THR A 173 7.39 13.59 12.87
N PRO A 174 8.42 14.45 12.76
CA PRO A 174 8.46 15.72 13.47
C PRO A 174 7.33 16.67 13.06
N LYS A 175 7.00 16.73 11.76
CA LYS A 175 5.96 17.61 11.24
C LYS A 175 4.58 17.24 11.76
N SER A 176 4.24 15.95 11.77
CA SER A 176 2.98 15.46 12.34
C SER A 176 2.94 15.63 13.85
N GLY A 177 4.06 15.42 14.56
CA GLY A 177 4.17 15.63 15.99
C GLY A 177 3.98 17.11 16.39
N TYR A 178 4.54 18.04 15.63
CA TYR A 178 4.32 19.48 15.86
C TYR A 178 2.87 19.89 15.59
N LEU A 179 2.27 19.39 14.49
CA LEU A 179 0.85 19.62 14.22
C LEU A 179 -0.04 19.07 15.32
N TYR A 180 0.21 17.82 15.76
CA TYR A 180 -0.51 17.19 16.86
C TYR A 180 -0.44 18.02 18.13
N ARG A 181 0.77 18.48 18.53
CA ARG A 181 0.94 19.34 19.71
C ARG A 181 0.13 20.63 19.61
N ARG A 182 0.16 21.30 18.45
CA ARG A 182 -0.62 22.54 18.24
C ARG A 182 -2.12 22.29 18.32
N LEU A 183 -2.61 21.23 17.67
CA LEU A 183 -4.03 20.85 17.72
C LEU A 183 -4.46 20.48 19.14
N SER A 184 -3.68 19.66 19.84
CA SER A 184 -3.99 19.29 21.22
C SER A 184 -4.06 20.51 22.13
N ASN A 185 -3.13 21.46 22.01
CA ASN A 185 -3.17 22.69 22.79
C ASN A 185 -4.37 23.58 22.42
N ALA A 186 -4.78 23.60 21.15
CA ALA A 186 -5.94 24.40 20.72
C ALA A 186 -7.28 23.78 21.15
N LEU A 187 -7.33 22.44 21.27
CA LEU A 187 -8.58 21.72 21.55
C LEU A 187 -8.74 21.29 23.01
N GLN A 188 -7.70 21.37 23.85
CA GLN A 188 -7.71 20.84 25.23
C GLN A 188 -8.79 21.47 26.11
N ASP A 189 -9.14 22.73 25.86
CA ASP A 189 -10.09 23.50 26.65
C ASP A 189 -11.53 23.41 26.12
N LEU A 190 -11.73 22.75 24.97
CA LEU A 190 -13.05 22.64 24.36
C LEU A 190 -13.85 21.49 24.96
N LYS A 191 -15.07 21.78 25.37
CA LYS A 191 -15.98 20.83 25.99
C LYS A 191 -17.39 21.01 25.45
N VAL A 192 -18.09 19.89 25.23
CA VAL A 192 -19.53 19.92 24.92
C VAL A 192 -20.29 20.04 26.23
N GLU A 193 -21.09 21.06 26.37
CA GLU A 193 -21.95 21.27 27.52
C GLU A 193 -23.33 20.61 27.35
N TYR A 194 -24.13 20.53 28.45
CA TYR A 194 -25.42 19.84 28.44
C TYR A 194 -26.47 20.47 27.51
N ASP A 195 -26.29 21.75 27.11
CA ASP A 195 -27.14 22.45 26.13
C ASP A 195 -26.77 22.13 24.67
N GLY A 196 -25.79 21.23 24.44
CA GLY A 196 -25.32 20.83 23.11
C GLY A 196 -24.32 21.80 22.50
N THR A 197 -24.00 22.92 23.15
CA THR A 197 -23.00 23.87 22.68
C THR A 197 -21.58 23.40 23.03
N VAL A 198 -20.62 23.78 22.18
CA VAL A 198 -19.19 23.59 22.46
C VAL A 198 -18.62 24.88 23.02
N ARG A 199 -18.03 24.80 24.20
CA ARG A 199 -17.48 25.97 24.91
C ARG A 199 -16.02 25.79 25.29
N ASP A 200 -15.32 26.91 25.39
CA ASP A 200 -13.95 26.98 25.94
C ASP A 200 -13.93 27.08 27.46
N ALA A 201 -12.72 27.10 28.08
CA ALA A 201 -12.55 27.26 29.53
C ALA A 201 -13.15 28.57 30.06
N SER A 202 -13.32 29.59 29.26
CA SER A 202 -13.94 30.88 29.59
C SER A 202 -15.45 30.89 29.41
N SER A 203 -16.07 29.75 29.17
CA SER A 203 -17.51 29.57 28.87
C SER A 203 -18.00 30.29 27.62
N ARG A 204 -17.11 30.72 26.72
CA ARG A 204 -17.48 31.29 25.43
C ARG A 204 -17.93 30.18 24.48
N ILE A 205 -18.99 30.43 23.77
CA ILE A 205 -19.52 29.48 22.76
C ILE A 205 -18.60 29.51 21.54
N VAL A 206 -18.01 28.36 21.22
CA VAL A 206 -17.18 28.14 20.03
C VAL A 206 -18.02 27.58 18.90
N GLN A 207 -18.94 26.66 19.23
CA GLN A 207 -19.94 26.13 18.29
C GLN A 207 -21.29 26.04 18.97
N PHE A 208 -22.35 26.37 18.28
CA PHE A 208 -23.71 26.26 18.81
C PHE A 208 -24.22 24.80 18.84
N SER A 209 -23.71 23.97 17.95
CA SER A 209 -23.95 22.52 17.94
C SER A 209 -22.65 21.82 17.59
N TYR A 210 -22.33 20.72 18.26
CA TYR A 210 -21.12 19.94 18.00
C TYR A 210 -21.12 19.50 16.54
N GLY A 211 -20.06 19.87 15.77
CA GLY A 211 -19.92 19.54 14.34
C GLY A 211 -21.02 20.12 13.43
N GLU A 212 -21.79 21.12 13.91
CA GLU A 212 -22.97 21.72 13.27
C GLU A 212 -24.21 20.80 13.18
N ASP A 213 -24.02 19.49 13.17
CA ASP A 213 -25.09 18.47 13.06
C ASP A 213 -25.37 17.75 14.40
N GLY A 214 -24.56 17.96 15.42
CA GLY A 214 -24.68 17.30 16.72
C GLY A 214 -24.30 15.82 16.71
N LEU A 215 -23.71 15.30 15.63
CA LEU A 215 -23.37 13.89 15.47
C LEU A 215 -21.95 13.60 15.95
N ASP A 216 -21.81 12.55 16.74
CA ASP A 216 -20.50 11.99 17.13
C ASP A 216 -19.96 11.11 16.00
N VAL A 217 -18.96 11.60 15.28
CA VAL A 217 -18.34 10.91 14.14
C VAL A 217 -17.79 9.53 14.53
N SER A 218 -17.39 9.34 15.80
CA SER A 218 -16.91 8.03 16.28
C SER A 218 -17.98 6.94 16.26
N LYS A 219 -19.24 7.33 16.28
CA LYS A 219 -20.42 6.44 16.24
C LYS A 219 -21.04 6.33 14.86
N THR A 220 -20.45 6.96 13.85
CA THR A 220 -20.91 6.91 12.47
C THR A 220 -20.04 5.96 11.64
N LYS A 221 -20.57 5.47 10.54
CA LYS A 221 -19.85 4.63 9.58
C LYS A 221 -19.46 5.49 8.37
N ASN A 222 -18.16 5.78 8.24
CA ASN A 222 -17.64 6.70 7.20
C ASN A 222 -18.27 8.11 7.21
N GLY A 223 -18.56 8.65 8.38
CA GLY A 223 -19.17 9.98 8.52
C GLY A 223 -20.67 10.04 8.27
N VAL A 224 -21.32 8.90 8.01
CA VAL A 224 -22.78 8.81 7.78
C VAL A 224 -23.40 7.90 8.83
N VAL A 225 -24.58 8.28 9.34
CA VAL A 225 -25.35 7.44 10.27
C VAL A 225 -25.91 6.24 9.49
N ASP A 226 -25.53 5.03 9.88
CA ASP A 226 -26.09 3.80 9.31
C ASP A 226 -27.49 3.52 9.92
N VAL A 227 -28.50 4.20 9.38
CA VAL A 227 -29.88 4.09 9.83
C VAL A 227 -30.39 2.63 9.81
N LYS A 228 -29.93 1.83 8.83
CA LYS A 228 -30.37 0.43 8.73
C LYS A 228 -29.87 -0.41 9.90
N SER A 229 -28.61 -0.23 10.30
CA SER A 229 -28.06 -0.95 11.45
C SER A 229 -28.68 -0.49 12.77
N VAL A 230 -28.99 0.79 12.92
CA VAL A 230 -29.71 1.34 14.08
C VAL A 230 -31.10 0.73 14.18
N ILE A 231 -31.86 0.72 13.09
CA ILE A 231 -33.22 0.11 13.04
C ILE A 231 -33.13 -1.40 13.36
N GLN A 232 -32.19 -2.13 12.77
CA GLN A 232 -32.01 -3.55 13.06
C GLN A 232 -31.67 -3.83 14.52
N ASN A 233 -30.82 -3.02 15.13
CA ASN A 233 -30.47 -3.15 16.54
C ASN A 233 -31.67 -2.87 17.46
N VAL A 234 -32.46 -1.84 17.16
CA VAL A 234 -33.67 -1.51 17.93
C VAL A 234 -34.72 -2.58 17.78
N ILE A 235 -35.05 -3.05 16.57
CA ILE A 235 -36.01 -4.11 16.31
C ILE A 235 -35.54 -5.46 16.87
N GLY A 236 -34.24 -5.78 16.71
CA GLY A 236 -33.60 -6.97 17.27
C GLY A 236 -33.67 -7.00 18.79
N ALA A 237 -33.39 -5.87 19.44
CA ALA A 237 -33.49 -5.73 20.89
C ALA A 237 -34.94 -5.87 21.40
N SER A 238 -35.94 -5.39 20.64
CA SER A 238 -37.36 -5.55 20.99
C SER A 238 -37.81 -7.00 20.88
N LYS A 239 -37.35 -7.74 19.87
CA LYS A 239 -37.65 -9.19 19.76
C LYS A 239 -37.02 -10.02 20.87
N TRP A 240 -35.85 -9.63 21.35
CA TRP A 240 -35.15 -10.34 22.44
C TRP A 240 -35.90 -10.20 23.76
N LYS A 241 -36.43 -9.02 24.07
CA LYS A 241 -37.26 -8.79 25.27
C LYS A 241 -38.58 -9.58 25.27
N GLN A 242 -39.17 -9.83 24.11
CA GLN A 242 -40.40 -10.64 24.02
C GLN A 242 -40.14 -12.12 24.24
N ASN A 243 -38.96 -12.63 23.91
CA ASN A 243 -38.62 -14.05 24.14
C ASN A 243 -38.11 -14.37 25.55
N THR A 244 -37.77 -13.34 26.35
CA THR A 244 -37.32 -13.52 27.75
C THR A 244 -38.45 -13.39 28.76
N GLN A 245 -39.69 -13.08 28.29
CA GLN A 245 -40.90 -13.00 29.14
C GLN A 245 -41.88 -14.18 28.89
N LYS A 246 -41.45 -15.19 28.18
CA LYS A 246 -42.11 -16.52 28.11
C LYS A 246 -41.25 -17.55 28.82
#